data_ecbad13351f02755ecff0cfbce830df7
#
_entry.id   ecbad13351f02755ecff0cfbce830df7
#
_cell.length_a   1.000
_cell.length_b   1.000
_cell.length_c   1.000
_cell.angle_alpha   90.00
_cell.angle_beta   90.00
_cell.angle_gamma   90.00
#
_symmetry.space_group_name_H-M   'P 1'
#
loop_
_entity.id
_entity.type
_entity.pdbx_description
1 polymer ?
#
loop_
_entity_poly.entity_id
_entity_poly.type
_entity_poly.pdbx_seq_one_letter_code
_entity_poly.pdbx_strand_id
1 'polypeptide(L)'
;KKESFRGAIYLVMSLKKARSIAVRSLTPNKPHHAQWMLTRECNFRCRGCNVWRQQDKNELSTEDVKKGLGILRDLGVVDLVLSGGNPLLREDIDEILRYASDFFITTIYDNGSMAINKMDALRDADLVAISIDSLDPKKNDYVRGVKGAWRTAMHAVEVLHNEGISVGVAPTISQFNLHEMVDFTKYFIEKDIPVWYSLYSYDSAGYENNRCKIGKKD
;
A
#
# COMPACT_ATOMS: atom_id res chain seq x y z
N LYS A 1 -11.07 32.64 10.03
CA LYS A 1 -12.01 31.49 10.02
C LYS A 1 -12.10 31.01 8.59
N LYS A 2 -11.22 30.12 8.19
CA LYS A 2 -11.37 29.25 7.02
C LYS A 2 -11.55 27.84 7.61
N GLU A 3 -12.80 27.45 7.84
CA GLU A 3 -13.13 26.05 8.04
C GLU A 3 -12.80 25.34 6.72
N SER A 4 -11.74 24.57 6.74
CA SER A 4 -11.32 23.79 5.60
C SER A 4 -12.27 22.60 5.47
N PHE A 5 -13.11 22.66 4.48
CA PHE A 5 -13.85 21.52 3.92
C PHE A 5 -12.87 20.53 3.27
N ARG A 6 -12.00 19.89 4.07
CA ARG A 6 -11.12 18.81 3.62
C ARG A 6 -11.71 17.40 3.79
N GLY A 7 -12.96 17.33 4.32
CA GLY A 7 -13.69 16.06 4.45
C GLY A 7 -14.37 15.55 3.18
N ALA A 8 -14.21 16.22 2.02
CA ALA A 8 -14.96 15.90 0.81
C ALA A 8 -14.12 15.22 -0.30
N ILE A 9 -12.89 14.82 -0.04
CA ILE A 9 -12.01 14.21 -1.06
C ILE A 9 -12.40 12.75 -1.39
N TYR A 10 -13.26 12.12 -0.59
CA TYR A 10 -13.71 10.75 -0.83
C TYR A 10 -14.92 10.61 -1.77
N LEU A 11 -15.34 11.63 -2.50
CA LEU A 11 -16.64 11.59 -3.19
C LEU A 11 -16.62 12.00 -4.66
N VAL A 12 -15.63 11.57 -5.44
CA VAL A 12 -15.84 11.52 -6.90
C VAL A 12 -15.57 10.09 -7.40
N MET A 13 -16.21 9.13 -6.78
CA MET A 13 -16.38 7.83 -7.43
C MET A 13 -17.26 8.02 -8.66
N SER A 14 -16.83 7.50 -9.82
CA SER A 14 -17.71 7.47 -10.99
C SER A 14 -19.00 6.73 -10.63
N LEU A 15 -20.15 7.16 -11.17
CA LEU A 15 -21.42 6.50 -10.93
C LEU A 15 -21.37 4.99 -11.28
N LYS A 16 -20.59 4.60 -12.27
CA LYS A 16 -20.32 3.23 -12.67
C LYS A 16 -19.66 2.45 -11.56
N LYS A 17 -18.59 3.01 -10.97
CA LYS A 17 -17.85 2.40 -9.85
C LYS A 17 -18.73 2.29 -8.60
N ALA A 18 -19.43 3.36 -8.23
CA ALA A 18 -20.34 3.38 -7.07
C ALA A 18 -21.45 2.33 -7.20
N ARG A 19 -22.09 2.23 -8.36
CA ARG A 19 -23.12 1.22 -8.64
C ARG A 19 -22.55 -0.20 -8.57
N SER A 20 -21.40 -0.43 -9.17
CA SER A 20 -20.74 -1.74 -9.18
C SER A 20 -20.41 -2.21 -7.76
N ILE A 21 -19.86 -1.31 -6.94
CA ILE A 21 -19.54 -1.58 -5.52
C ILE A 21 -20.83 -1.87 -4.72
N ALA A 22 -21.83 -1.01 -4.85
CA ALA A 22 -23.10 -1.17 -4.11
C ALA A 22 -23.76 -2.53 -4.40
N VAL A 23 -23.87 -2.92 -5.68
CA VAL A 23 -24.47 -4.21 -6.06
C VAL A 23 -23.67 -5.38 -5.49
N ARG A 24 -22.34 -5.33 -5.53
CA ARG A 24 -21.49 -6.40 -5.00
C ARG A 24 -21.52 -6.48 -3.49
N SER A 25 -21.53 -5.34 -2.80
CA SER A 25 -21.60 -5.28 -1.33
C SER A 25 -22.90 -5.84 -0.75
N LEU A 26 -23.97 -5.85 -1.52
CA LEU A 26 -25.28 -6.42 -1.13
C LEU A 26 -25.37 -7.94 -1.36
N THR A 27 -24.34 -8.56 -1.95
CA THR A 27 -24.35 -10.01 -2.23
C THR A 27 -23.71 -10.77 -1.06
N PRO A 28 -24.49 -11.51 -0.25
CA PRO A 28 -23.93 -12.28 0.86
C PRO A 28 -23.08 -13.45 0.35
N ASN A 29 -22.15 -13.90 1.18
CA ASN A 29 -21.29 -15.09 0.95
C ASN A 29 -20.36 -14.99 -0.26
N LYS A 30 -19.93 -13.78 -0.61
CA LYS A 30 -18.91 -13.55 -1.65
C LYS A 30 -17.68 -12.87 -1.05
N PRO A 31 -16.47 -13.07 -1.60
CA PRO A 31 -15.29 -12.35 -1.17
C PRO A 31 -15.46 -10.86 -1.48
N HIS A 32 -15.24 -9.99 -0.49
CA HIS A 32 -15.31 -8.53 -0.67
C HIS A 32 -13.93 -7.89 -0.80
N HIS A 33 -12.88 -8.54 -0.30
CA HIS A 33 -11.51 -8.05 -0.28
C HIS A 33 -10.58 -9.02 -1.01
N ALA A 34 -9.63 -8.47 -1.75
CA ALA A 34 -8.52 -9.20 -2.32
C ALA A 34 -7.22 -8.41 -2.19
N GLN A 35 -6.14 -9.10 -1.86
CA GLN A 35 -4.80 -8.57 -1.97
C GLN A 35 -4.06 -9.33 -3.06
N TRP A 36 -3.47 -8.60 -4.01
CA TRP A 36 -2.73 -9.17 -5.12
C TRP A 36 -1.29 -8.68 -5.14
N MET A 37 -0.35 -9.61 -5.09
CA MET A 37 1.05 -9.35 -5.34
C MET A 37 1.30 -9.31 -6.86
N LEU A 38 1.41 -8.11 -7.42
CA LEU A 38 1.58 -7.91 -8.88
C LEU A 38 2.97 -8.28 -9.38
N THR A 39 3.98 -8.15 -8.51
CA THR A 39 5.38 -8.41 -8.84
C THR A 39 6.15 -8.88 -7.62
N ARG A 40 7.22 -9.61 -7.81
CA ARG A 40 8.22 -9.89 -6.77
C ARG A 40 9.44 -8.98 -6.88
N GLU A 41 9.53 -8.18 -7.93
CA GLU A 41 10.57 -7.19 -8.07
C GLU A 41 10.46 -6.12 -6.99
N CYS A 42 11.58 -5.80 -6.35
CA CYS A 42 11.66 -4.76 -5.34
C CYS A 42 13.05 -4.12 -5.36
N ASN A 43 13.09 -2.82 -5.27
CA ASN A 43 14.33 -2.05 -5.18
C ASN A 43 14.81 -1.86 -3.73
N PHE A 44 14.03 -2.30 -2.72
CA PHE A 44 14.44 -2.31 -1.31
C PHE A 44 14.85 -3.73 -0.85
N ARG A 45 15.57 -3.79 0.28
CA ARG A 45 16.10 -5.03 0.88
C ARG A 45 15.69 -5.15 2.34
N CYS A 46 14.37 -4.94 2.60
CA CYS A 46 13.81 -4.93 3.94
C CYS A 46 14.18 -6.20 4.72
N ARG A 47 14.57 -6.02 5.98
CA ARG A 47 15.10 -7.13 6.82
C ARG A 47 14.06 -8.17 7.17
N GLY A 48 12.80 -7.75 7.29
CA GLY A 48 11.68 -8.64 7.60
C GLY A 48 10.98 -9.21 6.37
N CYS A 49 11.49 -8.98 5.15
CA CYS A 49 10.84 -9.38 3.92
C CYS A 49 11.76 -10.29 3.09
N ASN A 50 11.17 -11.34 2.50
CA ASN A 50 11.88 -12.25 1.60
C ASN A 50 11.40 -12.15 0.14
N VAL A 51 10.39 -11.36 -0.15
CA VAL A 51 9.82 -11.22 -1.50
C VAL A 51 10.89 -10.82 -2.51
N TRP A 52 11.72 -9.85 -2.18
CA TRP A 52 12.82 -9.38 -3.03
C TRP A 52 13.91 -10.44 -3.30
N ARG A 53 13.91 -11.56 -2.58
CA ARG A 53 14.83 -12.69 -2.78
C ARG A 53 14.26 -13.74 -3.72
N GLN A 54 12.94 -13.76 -3.88
CA GLN A 54 12.21 -14.71 -4.71
C GLN A 54 11.89 -14.08 -6.06
N GLN A 55 12.90 -13.51 -6.72
CA GLN A 55 12.72 -12.91 -8.04
C GLN A 55 12.35 -14.01 -9.03
N ASP A 56 11.10 -14.02 -9.45
CA ASP A 56 10.60 -14.85 -10.53
C ASP A 56 10.52 -13.98 -11.78
N LYS A 57 11.06 -14.50 -12.88
CA LYS A 57 10.99 -13.80 -14.18
C LYS A 57 9.66 -14.06 -14.91
N ASN A 58 8.83 -14.96 -14.40
CA ASN A 58 7.55 -15.31 -15.00
C ASN A 58 6.41 -14.48 -14.38
N GLU A 59 6.46 -13.18 -14.54
CA GLU A 59 5.36 -12.30 -14.15
C GLU A 59 4.21 -12.38 -15.15
N LEU A 60 2.98 -12.21 -14.64
CA LEU A 60 1.81 -12.14 -15.49
C LEU A 60 1.89 -10.94 -16.43
N SER A 61 1.47 -11.13 -17.68
CA SER A 61 1.30 -10.04 -18.62
C SER A 61 0.20 -9.08 -18.16
N THR A 62 0.18 -7.86 -18.68
CA THR A 62 -0.88 -6.87 -18.45
C THR A 62 -2.26 -7.45 -18.73
N GLU A 63 -2.40 -8.17 -19.83
CA GLU A 63 -3.67 -8.79 -20.22
C GLU A 63 -4.11 -9.90 -19.26
N ASP A 64 -3.17 -10.69 -18.74
CA ASP A 64 -3.51 -11.73 -17.77
C ASP A 64 -3.85 -11.13 -16.39
N VAL A 65 -3.20 -10.03 -16.00
CA VAL A 65 -3.60 -9.25 -14.81
C VAL A 65 -5.01 -8.72 -14.97
N LYS A 66 -5.35 -8.11 -16.10
CA LYS A 66 -6.70 -7.61 -16.37
C LYS A 66 -7.76 -8.71 -16.38
N LYS A 67 -7.45 -9.88 -16.96
CA LYS A 67 -8.33 -11.06 -16.87
C LYS A 67 -8.57 -11.47 -15.43
N GLY A 68 -7.50 -11.55 -14.63
CA GLY A 68 -7.59 -11.86 -13.21
C GLY A 68 -8.43 -10.82 -12.43
N LEU A 69 -8.24 -9.53 -12.70
CA LEU A 69 -9.08 -8.47 -12.12
C LEU A 69 -10.55 -8.63 -12.53
N GLY A 70 -10.82 -9.01 -13.79
CA GLY A 70 -12.18 -9.33 -14.24
C GLY A 70 -12.81 -10.47 -13.42
N ILE A 71 -12.05 -11.53 -13.17
CA ILE A 71 -12.49 -12.66 -12.32
C ILE A 71 -12.79 -12.19 -10.90
N LEU A 72 -11.90 -11.40 -10.27
CA LEU A 72 -12.13 -10.86 -8.93
C LEU A 72 -13.40 -10.01 -8.86
N ARG A 73 -13.63 -9.16 -9.87
CA ARG A 73 -14.87 -8.39 -10.00
C ARG A 73 -16.10 -9.29 -10.03
N ASP A 74 -16.08 -10.32 -10.84
CA ASP A 74 -17.23 -11.22 -11.04
C ASP A 74 -17.49 -12.12 -9.82
N LEU A 75 -16.44 -12.41 -9.05
CA LEU A 75 -16.53 -13.05 -7.73
C LEU A 75 -17.15 -12.14 -6.67
N GLY A 76 -17.18 -10.83 -6.85
CA GLY A 76 -17.79 -9.89 -5.91
C GLY A 76 -16.82 -9.01 -5.13
N VAL A 77 -15.52 -9.10 -5.39
CA VAL A 77 -14.50 -8.25 -4.74
C VAL A 77 -14.79 -6.78 -5.00
N VAL A 78 -14.79 -5.97 -3.96
CA VAL A 78 -14.98 -4.51 -4.00
C VAL A 78 -13.74 -3.75 -3.55
N ASP A 79 -12.98 -4.30 -2.61
CA ASP A 79 -11.77 -3.74 -2.05
C ASP A 79 -10.56 -4.52 -2.56
N LEU A 80 -9.70 -3.84 -3.31
CA LEU A 80 -8.53 -4.42 -3.96
C LEU A 80 -7.25 -3.75 -3.45
N VAL A 81 -6.38 -4.56 -2.87
CA VAL A 81 -5.03 -4.13 -2.49
C VAL A 81 -4.01 -4.65 -3.50
N LEU A 82 -3.35 -3.74 -4.18
CA LEU A 82 -2.24 -4.03 -5.08
C LEU A 82 -0.92 -3.87 -4.33
N SER A 83 -0.17 -4.95 -4.24
CA SER A 83 1.08 -5.04 -3.50
C SER A 83 2.12 -5.87 -4.26
N GLY A 84 3.15 -6.33 -3.56
CA GLY A 84 4.17 -7.20 -4.12
C GLY A 84 5.53 -6.94 -3.49
N GLY A 85 6.56 -6.94 -4.32
CA GLY A 85 7.83 -6.31 -4.00
C GLY A 85 7.63 -4.81 -3.93
N ASN A 86 7.75 -4.14 -5.09
CA ASN A 86 7.24 -2.78 -5.28
C ASN A 86 6.44 -2.72 -6.58
N PRO A 87 5.11 -2.65 -6.54
CA PRO A 87 4.26 -2.71 -7.74
C PRO A 87 4.50 -1.53 -8.69
N LEU A 88 4.98 -0.38 -8.20
CA LEU A 88 5.29 0.78 -9.04
C LEU A 88 6.55 0.60 -9.91
N LEU A 89 7.30 -0.50 -9.76
CA LEU A 89 8.38 -0.86 -10.68
C LEU A 89 7.88 -1.47 -11.98
N ARG A 90 6.64 -1.96 -12.02
CA ARG A 90 6.05 -2.44 -13.28
C ARG A 90 5.89 -1.30 -14.27
N GLU A 91 6.29 -1.53 -15.51
CA GLU A 91 6.15 -0.54 -16.58
C GLU A 91 4.67 -0.26 -16.90
N ASP A 92 3.84 -1.29 -16.82
CA ASP A 92 2.41 -1.29 -17.15
C ASP A 92 1.48 -0.92 -15.98
N ILE A 93 2.02 -0.47 -14.85
CA ILE A 93 1.21 -0.17 -13.65
C ILE A 93 0.12 0.88 -13.91
N ASP A 94 0.39 1.85 -14.78
CA ASP A 94 -0.54 2.89 -15.16
C ASP A 94 -1.81 2.32 -15.80
N GLU A 95 -1.64 1.32 -16.66
CA GLU A 95 -2.72 0.63 -17.35
C GLU A 95 -3.51 -0.28 -16.39
N ILE A 96 -2.80 -0.95 -15.50
CA ILE A 96 -3.41 -1.82 -14.47
C ILE A 96 -4.26 -0.99 -13.49
N LEU A 97 -3.73 0.12 -12.98
CA LEU A 97 -4.45 1.01 -12.05
C LEU A 97 -5.69 1.60 -12.69
N ARG A 98 -5.58 2.12 -13.91
CA ARG A 98 -6.71 2.64 -14.66
C ARG A 98 -7.81 1.61 -14.85
N TYR A 99 -7.44 0.38 -15.21
CA TYR A 99 -8.42 -0.71 -15.34
C TYR A 99 -9.06 -1.06 -13.99
N ALA A 100 -8.26 -1.16 -12.93
CA ALA A 100 -8.75 -1.49 -11.59
C ALA A 100 -9.70 -0.42 -11.05
N SER A 101 -9.38 0.86 -11.28
CA SER A 101 -10.16 2.01 -10.77
C SER A 101 -11.61 2.04 -11.26
N ASP A 102 -11.89 1.41 -12.39
CA ASP A 102 -13.27 1.29 -12.91
C ASP A 102 -14.18 0.39 -12.05
N PHE A 103 -13.59 -0.53 -11.27
CA PHE A 103 -14.35 -1.61 -10.63
C PHE A 103 -14.15 -1.75 -9.14
N PHE A 104 -13.02 -1.29 -8.59
CA PHE A 104 -12.63 -1.54 -7.21
C PHE A 104 -12.37 -0.24 -6.45
N ILE A 105 -12.49 -0.28 -5.14
CA ILE A 105 -11.78 0.62 -4.24
C ILE A 105 -10.35 0.08 -4.20
N THR A 106 -9.42 0.84 -4.77
CA THR A 106 -8.07 0.36 -5.03
C THR A 106 -7.06 1.01 -4.10
N THR A 107 -6.38 0.21 -3.32
CA THR A 107 -5.20 0.62 -2.53
C THR A 107 -3.95 0.07 -3.19
N ILE A 108 -2.93 0.90 -3.36
CA ILE A 108 -1.61 0.48 -3.84
C ILE A 108 -0.54 0.75 -2.79
N TYR A 109 0.32 -0.25 -2.54
CA TYR A 109 1.45 -0.12 -1.63
C TYR A 109 2.72 0.27 -2.38
N ASP A 110 3.46 1.25 -1.83
CA ASP A 110 4.80 1.61 -2.30
C ASP A 110 5.76 1.83 -1.12
N ASN A 111 7.04 1.66 -1.36
CA ASN A 111 8.07 1.97 -0.38
C ASN A 111 8.50 3.45 -0.39
N GLY A 112 7.81 4.28 -1.15
CA GLY A 112 8.04 5.71 -1.32
C GLY A 112 9.04 6.07 -2.42
N SER A 113 9.72 5.10 -3.01
CA SER A 113 10.80 5.38 -3.98
C SER A 113 10.31 5.71 -5.38
N MET A 114 9.16 5.20 -5.77
CA MET A 114 8.62 5.36 -7.12
C MET A 114 7.39 6.26 -7.17
N ALA A 115 6.78 6.57 -6.02
CA ALA A 115 5.52 7.27 -5.93
C ALA A 115 5.50 8.61 -6.68
N ILE A 116 6.55 9.42 -6.54
CA ILE A 116 6.64 10.72 -7.23
C ILE A 116 6.75 10.53 -8.76
N ASN A 117 7.55 9.56 -9.20
CA ASN A 117 7.75 9.30 -10.63
C ASN A 117 6.51 8.70 -11.30
N LYS A 118 5.63 8.06 -10.53
CA LYS A 118 4.39 7.43 -10.98
C LYS A 118 3.14 8.17 -10.51
N MET A 119 3.29 9.44 -10.16
CA MET A 119 2.22 10.25 -9.55
C MET A 119 0.96 10.31 -10.41
N ASP A 120 1.10 10.42 -11.73
CA ASP A 120 -0.04 10.48 -12.64
C ASP A 120 -0.85 9.17 -12.60
N ALA A 121 -0.18 8.02 -12.55
CA ALA A 121 -0.85 6.73 -12.39
C ALA A 121 -1.53 6.59 -11.03
N LEU A 122 -0.92 7.15 -9.98
CA LEU A 122 -1.46 7.09 -8.62
C LEU A 122 -2.75 7.90 -8.43
N ARG A 123 -3.09 8.81 -9.35
CA ARG A 123 -4.39 9.50 -9.35
C ARG A 123 -5.57 8.56 -9.63
N ASP A 124 -5.31 7.40 -10.23
CA ASP A 124 -6.31 6.36 -10.46
C ASP A 124 -6.51 5.44 -9.22
N ALA A 125 -5.65 5.50 -8.21
CA ALA A 125 -5.81 4.78 -6.96
C ALA A 125 -6.69 5.57 -5.97
N ASP A 126 -7.53 4.87 -5.20
CA ASP A 126 -8.31 5.51 -4.12
C ASP A 126 -7.43 5.78 -2.90
N LEU A 127 -6.34 5.02 -2.74
CA LEU A 127 -5.38 5.18 -1.66
C LEU A 127 -3.98 4.71 -2.06
N VAL A 128 -2.99 5.51 -1.73
CA VAL A 128 -1.58 5.15 -1.81
C VAL A 128 -1.04 4.92 -0.40
N ALA A 129 -0.62 3.70 -0.10
CA ALA A 129 -0.09 3.30 1.20
C ALA A 129 1.45 3.28 1.17
N ILE A 130 2.08 4.29 1.75
CA ILE A 130 3.54 4.40 1.79
C ILE A 130 4.08 3.69 3.03
N SER A 131 5.05 2.83 2.80
CA SER A 131 5.65 2.01 3.83
C SER A 131 6.68 2.78 4.66
N ILE A 132 6.31 3.16 5.89
CA ILE A 132 7.19 3.80 6.88
C ILE A 132 7.03 3.06 8.21
N ASP A 133 8.13 2.57 8.79
CA ASP A 133 8.08 1.76 10.02
C ASP A 133 8.46 2.52 11.29
N SER A 134 9.12 3.68 11.17
CA SER A 134 9.59 4.45 12.32
C SER A 134 9.72 5.93 11.97
N LEU A 135 9.54 6.82 12.96
CA LEU A 135 9.87 8.25 12.83
C LEU A 135 11.38 8.50 12.94
N ASP A 136 12.15 7.57 13.52
CA ASP A 136 13.62 7.64 13.53
C ASP A 136 14.17 7.20 12.15
N PRO A 137 14.86 8.13 11.42
CA PRO A 137 15.41 7.81 10.10
C PRO A 137 16.37 6.61 10.11
N LYS A 138 17.20 6.50 11.14
CA LYS A 138 18.19 5.41 11.24
C LYS A 138 17.51 4.06 11.45
N LYS A 139 16.48 4.03 12.30
CA LYS A 139 15.70 2.82 12.57
C LYS A 139 14.91 2.40 11.34
N ASN A 140 14.23 3.34 10.68
CA ASN A 140 13.49 3.06 9.46
C ASN A 140 14.42 2.53 8.35
N ASP A 141 15.53 3.22 8.08
CA ASP A 141 16.51 2.80 7.08
C ASP A 141 17.09 1.41 7.38
N TYR A 142 17.32 1.12 8.66
CA TYR A 142 17.79 -0.21 9.09
C TYR A 142 16.76 -1.30 8.76
N VAL A 143 15.48 -1.08 9.09
CA VAL A 143 14.41 -2.05 8.83
C VAL A 143 14.17 -2.21 7.33
N ARG A 144 14.11 -1.10 6.60
CA ARG A 144 13.91 -1.08 5.13
C ARG A 144 15.12 -1.54 4.33
N GLY A 145 16.30 -1.64 4.96
CA GLY A 145 17.52 -2.14 4.34
C GLY A 145 18.13 -1.22 3.27
N VAL A 146 17.74 0.06 3.24
CA VAL A 146 18.19 1.07 2.30
C VAL A 146 18.43 2.38 3.05
N LYS A 147 19.65 2.93 2.89
CA LYS A 147 20.02 4.24 3.45
C LYS A 147 19.22 5.35 2.74
N GLY A 148 18.57 6.22 3.52
CA GLY A 148 17.74 7.29 3.00
C GLY A 148 16.28 6.89 2.71
N ALA A 149 15.90 5.62 2.95
CA ALA A 149 14.53 5.14 2.76
C ALA A 149 13.52 6.00 3.51
N TRP A 150 13.82 6.39 4.75
CA TRP A 150 12.95 7.28 5.53
C TRP A 150 12.69 8.61 4.84
N ARG A 151 13.77 9.27 4.40
CA ARG A 151 13.68 10.59 3.74
C ARG A 151 12.86 10.50 2.45
N THR A 152 13.10 9.47 1.66
CA THR A 152 12.39 9.25 0.39
C THR A 152 10.91 9.01 0.64
N ALA A 153 10.55 8.16 1.61
CA ALA A 153 9.17 7.85 1.93
C ALA A 153 8.43 9.05 2.52
N MET A 154 9.04 9.79 3.46
CA MET A 154 8.45 10.99 4.04
C MET A 154 8.22 12.08 2.97
N HIS A 155 9.18 12.26 2.06
CA HIS A 155 9.03 13.20 0.95
C HIS A 155 7.90 12.78 0.00
N ALA A 156 7.80 11.49 -0.32
CA ALA A 156 6.69 10.97 -1.13
C ALA A 156 5.33 11.25 -0.49
N VAL A 157 5.18 10.98 0.80
CA VAL A 157 3.95 11.27 1.56
C VAL A 157 3.60 12.75 1.48
N GLU A 158 4.57 13.63 1.73
CA GLU A 158 4.36 15.09 1.69
C GLU A 158 3.94 15.56 0.29
N VAL A 159 4.63 15.13 -0.75
CA VAL A 159 4.33 15.52 -2.13
C VAL A 159 2.96 15.03 -2.56
N LEU A 160 2.64 13.74 -2.36
CA LEU A 160 1.34 13.18 -2.72
C LEU A 160 0.20 13.88 -1.97
N HIS A 161 0.37 14.13 -0.67
CA HIS A 161 -0.63 14.83 0.13
C HIS A 161 -0.89 16.26 -0.38
N ASN A 162 0.17 17.01 -0.70
CA ASN A 162 0.07 18.37 -1.23
C ASN A 162 -0.57 18.42 -2.63
N GLU A 163 -0.36 17.38 -3.43
CA GLU A 163 -0.97 17.21 -4.76
C GLU A 163 -2.42 16.70 -4.69
N GLY A 164 -2.97 16.51 -3.49
CA GLY A 164 -4.35 16.05 -3.28
C GLY A 164 -4.59 14.57 -3.63
N ILE A 165 -3.52 13.77 -3.71
CA ILE A 165 -3.62 12.31 -3.84
C ILE A 165 -3.86 11.73 -2.45
N SER A 166 -4.86 10.84 -2.35
CA SER A 166 -5.11 10.11 -1.10
C SER A 166 -3.89 9.27 -0.73
N VAL A 167 -3.18 9.67 0.31
CA VAL A 167 -2.00 8.97 0.79
C VAL A 167 -2.10 8.67 2.27
N GLY A 168 -1.59 7.54 2.68
CA GLY A 168 -1.42 7.18 4.09
C GLY A 168 -0.16 6.38 4.31
N VAL A 169 0.15 6.09 5.55
CA VAL A 169 1.34 5.33 5.94
C VAL A 169 0.98 3.95 6.47
N ALA A 170 1.81 2.98 6.12
CA ALA A 170 1.59 1.58 6.44
C ALA A 170 2.79 0.96 7.16
N PRO A 171 2.92 1.17 8.50
CA PRO A 171 3.96 0.53 9.28
C PRO A 171 3.69 -0.96 9.45
N THR A 172 4.74 -1.76 9.38
CA THR A 172 4.73 -3.15 9.84
C THR A 172 5.20 -3.19 11.29
N ILE A 173 4.29 -3.50 12.21
CA ILE A 173 4.60 -3.57 13.64
C ILE A 173 5.50 -4.78 13.92
N SER A 174 6.61 -4.51 14.56
CA SER A 174 7.61 -5.49 14.98
C SER A 174 8.24 -5.06 16.31
N GLN A 175 9.09 -5.88 16.89
CA GLN A 175 9.83 -5.51 18.11
C GLN A 175 10.67 -4.21 17.97
N PHE A 176 11.00 -3.82 16.74
CA PHE A 176 11.81 -2.62 16.53
C PHE A 176 11.03 -1.32 16.73
N ASN A 177 9.71 -1.34 16.54
CA ASN A 177 8.89 -0.15 16.49
C ASN A 177 7.63 -0.19 17.37
N LEU A 178 7.29 -1.33 17.98
CA LEU A 178 6.08 -1.48 18.80
C LEU A 178 5.93 -0.36 19.84
N HIS A 179 7.02 -0.03 20.54
CA HIS A 179 7.03 0.96 21.61
C HIS A 179 6.80 2.42 21.16
N GLU A 180 6.96 2.72 19.87
CA GLU A 180 6.80 4.06 19.31
C GLU A 180 5.50 4.25 18.51
N MET A 181 4.68 3.20 18.35
CA MET A 181 3.50 3.25 17.47
C MET A 181 2.44 4.26 17.89
N VAL A 182 2.33 4.56 19.18
CA VAL A 182 1.40 5.61 19.66
C VAL A 182 1.84 6.99 19.17
N ASP A 183 3.11 7.33 19.32
CA ASP A 183 3.63 8.64 18.90
C ASP A 183 3.73 8.72 17.38
N PHE A 184 4.07 7.61 16.73
CA PHE A 184 4.00 7.47 15.27
C PHE A 184 2.61 7.80 14.74
N THR A 185 1.58 7.22 15.34
CA THR A 185 0.19 7.44 14.93
C THR A 185 -0.22 8.89 15.11
N LYS A 186 0.05 9.47 16.28
CA LYS A 186 -0.26 10.88 16.55
C LYS A 186 0.38 11.81 15.53
N TYR A 187 1.66 11.59 15.22
CA TYR A 187 2.41 12.40 14.25
C TYR A 187 1.73 12.50 12.90
N PHE A 188 1.21 11.37 12.38
CA PHE A 188 0.57 11.34 11.06
C PHE A 188 -0.89 11.81 11.11
N ILE A 189 -1.65 11.44 12.14
CA ILE A 189 -3.06 11.87 12.29
C ILE A 189 -3.15 13.39 12.45
N GLU A 190 -2.23 14.04 13.19
CA GLU A 190 -2.16 15.49 13.30
C GLU A 190 -1.91 16.22 11.97
N LYS A 191 -1.50 15.48 10.94
CA LYS A 191 -1.28 15.96 9.57
C LYS A 191 -2.37 15.50 8.58
N ASP A 192 -3.48 14.97 9.09
CA ASP A 192 -4.56 14.37 8.27
C ASP A 192 -4.09 13.20 7.38
N ILE A 193 -3.04 12.48 7.80
CA ILE A 193 -2.50 11.31 7.09
C ILE A 193 -2.91 10.05 7.85
N PRO A 194 -3.76 9.19 7.27
CA PRO A 194 -4.18 7.96 7.91
C PRO A 194 -3.06 6.92 8.03
N VAL A 195 -3.20 6.04 9.02
CA VAL A 195 -2.22 4.99 9.33
C VAL A 195 -2.88 3.63 9.29
N TRP A 196 -2.33 2.70 8.52
CA TRP A 196 -2.75 1.29 8.47
C TRP A 196 -1.67 0.39 9.02
N TYR A 197 -2.01 -0.46 9.98
CA TYR A 197 -1.07 -1.36 10.59
C TYR A 197 -1.07 -2.74 9.97
N SER A 198 0.12 -3.28 9.72
CA SER A 198 0.34 -4.69 9.48
C SER A 198 1.16 -5.27 10.62
N LEU A 199 0.82 -6.46 11.08
CA LEU A 199 1.66 -7.17 12.03
C LEU A 199 2.74 -7.94 11.28
N TYR A 200 3.97 -7.92 11.81
CA TYR A 200 5.03 -8.76 11.28
C TYR A 200 4.64 -10.24 11.44
N SER A 201 4.49 -10.92 10.31
CA SER A 201 4.18 -12.35 10.29
C SER A 201 5.46 -13.16 10.11
N TYR A 202 5.73 -14.05 11.07
CA TYR A 202 6.89 -14.92 11.04
C TYR A 202 6.86 -15.90 9.87
N ASP A 203 5.69 -16.42 9.56
CA ASP A 203 5.52 -17.45 8.54
C ASP A 203 5.58 -16.91 7.11
N SER A 204 5.16 -15.67 6.90
CA SER A 204 5.18 -15.05 5.57
C SER A 204 6.59 -14.71 5.08
N ALA A 205 7.54 -14.56 5.99
CA ALA A 205 8.88 -14.17 5.63
C ALA A 205 9.82 -15.35 5.32
N GLY A 206 9.49 -16.57 5.75
CA GLY A 206 10.36 -17.75 5.56
C GLY A 206 11.80 -17.49 6.07
N TYR A 207 11.96 -16.56 7.03
CA TYR A 207 13.23 -15.91 7.27
C TYR A 207 13.74 -16.14 8.69
N GLU A 208 15.01 -16.44 8.80
CA GLU A 208 15.74 -16.68 10.06
C GLU A 208 15.78 -15.45 11.00
N ASN A 209 15.08 -14.37 10.69
CA ASN A 209 15.18 -13.12 11.41
C ASN A 209 14.25 -13.08 12.62
N ASN A 210 14.58 -13.90 13.65
CA ASN A 210 13.97 -13.82 14.98
C ASN A 210 13.99 -12.40 15.59
N ARG A 211 14.79 -11.48 15.00
CA ARG A 211 14.95 -10.10 15.47
C ARG A 211 13.76 -9.18 15.20
N CYS A 212 12.84 -9.60 14.33
CA CYS A 212 11.62 -8.81 14.05
C CYS A 212 10.41 -9.29 14.86
N LYS A 213 10.53 -10.41 15.59
CA LYS A 213 9.42 -10.95 16.38
C LYS A 213 9.06 -10.05 17.55
N ILE A 214 7.77 -9.88 17.77
CA ILE A 214 7.26 -9.36 19.05
C ILE A 214 7.36 -10.50 20.06
N GLY A 215 8.06 -10.28 21.16
CA GLY A 215 8.21 -11.27 22.23
C GLY A 215 6.90 -11.50 22.99
N LYS A 216 6.79 -12.65 23.68
CA LYS A 216 5.61 -12.95 24.52
C LYS A 216 5.47 -12.05 25.76
N LYS A 217 6.39 -11.09 25.97
CA LYS A 217 6.43 -10.18 27.12
C LYS A 217 6.18 -8.72 26.73
N ASP A 218 5.99 -8.44 25.45
CA ASP A 218 5.66 -7.12 24.90
C ASP A 218 4.12 -7.06 24.64
#